data_2fd3a8b1ee364cb1ec2d348e4dd13db2
#
_entry.id   2fd3a8b1ee364cb1ec2d348e4dd13db2
#
_cell.length_a   1.000
_cell.length_b   1.000
_cell.length_c   1.000
_cell.angle_alpha   90.00
_cell.angle_beta   90.00
_cell.angle_gamma   90.00
#
_symmetry.space_group_name_H-M   'P 1'
#
loop_
_entity.id
_entity.type
_entity.pdbx_description
1 polymer ?
#
loop_
_entity_poly.entity_id
_entity_poly.type
_entity_poly.pdbx_seq_one_letter_code
_entity_poly.pdbx_strand_id
1 'polypeptide(L)'
;MRTFVLRARAAPTDSQALLAGVGEAAHTEILAHTLMNAIFVAQSHRADVVVYLVLESTRDFSRTIRFESNAMRDIGGFDERRLLARVAHALDASRGMGKEETRAVEAGVTVQTLSFERLVQQLSADHPLFLMDRKGAPIHAQAFGANPCFLLTDHIPMPKKAIPGLERMGAKKISLGPTMLFASQCVVLIHHALDQPGQAAL
;
A
#
# COMPACT_ATOMS: atom_id res chain seq x y z
N MET A 1 -4.64 -14.21 0.06
CA MET A 1 -4.74 -12.77 0.36
C MET A 1 -3.61 -12.05 -0.35
N ARG A 2 -3.86 -10.90 -0.99
CA ARG A 2 -2.86 -10.06 -1.68
C ARG A 2 -2.60 -8.83 -0.82
N THR A 3 -1.35 -8.55 -0.52
CA THR A 3 -0.99 -7.38 0.30
C THR A 3 -0.20 -6.38 -0.53
N PHE A 4 -0.61 -5.12 -0.48
CA PHE A 4 0.10 -4.00 -1.09
C PHE A 4 0.54 -3.03 0.00
N VAL A 5 1.80 -2.67 0.00
CA VAL A 5 2.36 -1.66 0.90
C VAL A 5 2.84 -0.49 0.06
N LEU A 6 2.19 0.65 0.17
CA LEU A 6 2.61 1.89 -0.46
C LEU A 6 3.40 2.73 0.56
N ARG A 7 4.70 2.91 0.30
CA ARG A 7 5.53 3.86 1.02
C ARG A 7 5.32 5.25 0.45
N ALA A 8 4.53 6.07 1.13
CA ALA A 8 4.17 7.42 0.69
C ALA A 8 4.99 8.48 1.45
N ARG A 9 6.20 8.73 0.96
CA ARG A 9 7.20 9.57 1.64
C ARG A 9 6.84 11.06 1.67
N ALA A 10 6.14 11.54 0.66
CA ALA A 10 5.69 12.92 0.59
C ALA A 10 4.32 13.15 1.25
N ALA A 11 3.55 12.09 1.49
CA ALA A 11 2.19 12.22 2.01
C ALA A 11 2.20 12.66 3.49
N PRO A 12 1.48 13.76 3.82
CA PRO A 12 1.42 14.29 5.18
C PRO A 12 0.60 13.38 6.10
N THR A 13 0.93 13.40 7.39
CA THR A 13 0.17 12.71 8.44
C THR A 13 -0.90 13.60 9.09
N ASP A 14 -1.07 14.80 8.62
CA ASP A 14 -2.15 15.71 8.99
C ASP A 14 -3.30 15.63 7.97
N SER A 15 -4.52 15.43 8.45
CA SER A 15 -5.70 15.23 7.62
C SER A 15 -6.07 16.45 6.79
N GLN A 16 -5.89 17.66 7.34
CA GLN A 16 -6.21 18.91 6.63
C GLN A 16 -5.18 19.16 5.52
N ALA A 17 -3.89 18.98 5.83
CA ALA A 17 -2.83 19.09 4.84
C ALA A 17 -3.00 18.06 3.70
N LEU A 18 -3.44 16.82 4.03
CA LEU A 18 -3.73 15.80 3.03
C LEU A 18 -4.86 16.24 2.10
N LEU A 19 -5.99 16.68 2.65
CA LEU A 19 -7.17 17.07 1.86
C LEU A 19 -6.93 18.36 1.05
N ALA A 20 -6.14 19.29 1.58
CA ALA A 20 -5.72 20.48 0.85
C ALA A 20 -4.83 20.17 -0.36
N GLY A 21 -4.20 19.00 -0.39
CA GLY A 21 -3.37 18.54 -1.51
C GLY A 21 -4.16 17.97 -2.70
N VAL A 22 -5.47 17.82 -2.59
CA VAL A 22 -6.30 17.25 -3.67
C VAL A 22 -6.30 18.20 -4.89
N GLY A 23 -5.88 17.69 -6.04
CA GLY A 23 -5.72 18.48 -7.26
C GLY A 23 -4.45 19.33 -7.32
N GLU A 24 -3.69 19.43 -6.23
CA GLU A 24 -2.49 20.28 -6.12
C GLU A 24 -1.21 19.46 -5.90
N ALA A 25 -1.31 18.29 -5.31
CA ALA A 25 -0.16 17.51 -4.87
C ALA A 25 -0.25 16.04 -5.30
N ALA A 26 0.66 15.62 -6.16
CA ALA A 26 0.70 14.27 -6.75
C ALA A 26 0.64 13.11 -5.73
N HIS A 27 1.16 13.32 -4.51
CA HIS A 27 1.11 12.28 -3.49
C HIS A 27 -0.31 11.93 -3.04
N THR A 28 -1.22 12.90 -3.04
CA THR A 28 -2.64 12.69 -2.65
C THR A 28 -3.34 11.79 -3.67
N GLU A 29 -3.19 12.10 -4.96
CA GLU A 29 -3.77 11.31 -6.05
C GLU A 29 -3.21 9.88 -6.06
N ILE A 30 -1.91 9.72 -5.79
CA ILE A 30 -1.28 8.40 -5.75
C ILE A 30 -1.89 7.52 -4.64
N LEU A 31 -2.22 8.08 -3.47
CA LEU A 31 -2.89 7.33 -2.40
C LEU A 31 -4.26 6.85 -2.85
N ALA A 32 -5.10 7.75 -3.37
CA ALA A 32 -6.45 7.44 -3.81
C ALA A 32 -6.46 6.40 -4.95
N HIS A 33 -5.64 6.62 -5.98
CA HIS A 33 -5.58 5.73 -7.13
C HIS A 33 -5.00 4.34 -6.75
N THR A 34 -4.07 4.29 -5.80
CA THR A 34 -3.54 3.00 -5.30
C THR A 34 -4.63 2.22 -4.58
N LEU A 35 -5.38 2.85 -3.66
CA LEU A 35 -6.52 2.22 -2.99
C LEU A 35 -7.60 1.78 -3.98
N MET A 36 -7.95 2.66 -4.92
CA MET A 36 -8.96 2.40 -5.91
C MET A 36 -8.62 1.17 -6.74
N ASN A 37 -7.42 1.12 -7.34
CA ASN A 37 -7.01 0.03 -8.20
C ASN A 37 -6.69 -1.27 -7.43
N ALA A 38 -6.38 -1.19 -6.13
CA ALA A 38 -6.16 -2.38 -5.33
C ALA A 38 -7.49 -3.05 -4.92
N ILE A 39 -8.51 -2.28 -4.60
CA ILE A 39 -9.73 -2.80 -3.97
C ILE A 39 -10.86 -2.98 -4.97
N PHE A 40 -11.08 -2.02 -5.88
CA PHE A 40 -12.26 -2.04 -6.74
C PHE A 40 -12.08 -2.83 -8.03
N VAL A 41 -13.17 -3.40 -8.50
CA VAL A 41 -13.39 -3.97 -9.84
C VAL A 41 -14.68 -3.38 -10.43
N ALA A 42 -14.96 -3.57 -11.71
CA ALA A 42 -15.99 -2.83 -12.44
C ALA A 42 -17.39 -2.77 -11.79
N GLN A 43 -17.80 -3.82 -11.08
CA GLN A 43 -19.15 -3.90 -10.47
C GLN A 43 -19.12 -4.30 -8.99
N SER A 44 -17.94 -4.35 -8.37
CA SER A 44 -17.77 -4.86 -7.02
C SER A 44 -16.42 -4.43 -6.45
N HIS A 45 -15.97 -5.11 -5.42
CA HIS A 45 -14.64 -5.00 -4.85
C HIS A 45 -14.03 -6.39 -4.63
N ARG A 46 -12.71 -6.47 -4.62
CA ARG A 46 -11.98 -7.68 -4.27
C ARG A 46 -12.09 -7.93 -2.75
N ALA A 47 -12.36 -9.17 -2.37
CA ALA A 47 -12.45 -9.57 -0.96
C ALA A 47 -11.12 -10.13 -0.42
N ASP A 48 -10.08 -10.23 -1.25
CA ASP A 48 -8.81 -10.88 -0.95
C ASP A 48 -7.62 -9.90 -0.90
N VAL A 49 -7.87 -8.62 -0.58
CA VAL A 49 -6.85 -7.56 -0.65
C VAL A 49 -6.67 -6.87 0.71
N VAL A 50 -5.41 -6.64 1.06
CA VAL A 50 -5.00 -5.74 2.15
C VAL A 50 -4.10 -4.65 1.56
N VAL A 51 -4.38 -3.40 1.88
CA VAL A 51 -3.54 -2.26 1.50
C VAL A 51 -3.03 -1.55 2.74
N TYR A 52 -1.74 -1.34 2.79
CA TYR A 52 -1.10 -0.47 3.77
C TYR A 52 -0.63 0.82 3.08
N LEU A 53 -1.09 1.96 3.56
CA LEU A 53 -0.56 3.26 3.20
C LEU A 53 0.35 3.73 4.34
N VAL A 54 1.64 3.89 4.06
CA VAL A 54 2.63 4.36 5.05
C VAL A 54 2.99 5.81 4.73
N LEU A 55 2.39 6.75 5.46
CA LEU A 55 2.60 8.19 5.30
C LEU A 55 3.77 8.64 6.16
N GLU A 56 4.80 9.23 5.55
CA GLU A 56 6.07 9.54 6.22
C GLU A 56 6.38 11.04 6.34
N SER A 57 5.59 11.94 5.74
CA SER A 57 5.78 13.39 5.92
C SER A 57 5.16 13.85 7.23
N THR A 58 5.94 13.75 8.30
CA THR A 58 5.49 13.97 9.67
C THR A 58 6.57 14.64 10.53
N ARG A 59 6.17 15.22 11.66
CA ARG A 59 7.06 15.76 12.70
C ARG A 59 7.27 14.78 13.86
N ASP A 60 6.41 13.76 13.98
CA ASP A 60 6.44 12.77 15.06
C ASP A 60 6.67 11.35 14.51
N PHE A 61 5.59 10.59 14.36
CA PHE A 61 5.63 9.20 13.88
C PHE A 61 4.94 9.08 12.52
N SER A 62 5.46 8.21 11.67
CA SER A 62 4.75 7.78 10.46
C SER A 62 3.36 7.24 10.82
N ARG A 63 2.42 7.40 9.92
CA ARG A 63 1.09 6.79 10.04
C ARG A 63 0.96 5.69 9.00
N THR A 64 0.75 4.48 9.47
CA THR A 64 0.44 3.31 8.66
C THR A 64 -1.05 3.04 8.76
N ILE A 65 -1.76 3.22 7.66
CA ILE A 65 -3.20 2.97 7.57
C ILE A 65 -3.40 1.66 6.81
N ARG A 66 -4.09 0.71 7.45
CA ARG A 66 -4.42 -0.60 6.88
C ARG A 66 -5.87 -0.63 6.44
N PHE A 67 -6.10 -1.03 5.20
CA PHE A 67 -7.41 -1.30 4.62
C PHE A 67 -7.51 -2.79 4.32
N GLU A 68 -8.51 -3.46 4.87
CA GLU A 68 -8.79 -4.87 4.65
C GLU A 68 -10.12 -5.02 3.92
N SER A 69 -10.06 -5.35 2.64
CA SER A 69 -11.19 -5.25 1.72
C SER A 69 -12.38 -6.14 2.10
N ASN A 70 -12.15 -7.34 2.64
CA ASN A 70 -13.23 -8.24 3.06
C ASN A 70 -13.99 -7.78 4.33
N ALA A 71 -13.35 -6.94 5.14
CA ALA A 71 -13.94 -6.43 6.38
C ALA A 71 -14.58 -5.04 6.21
N MET A 72 -14.25 -4.32 5.12
CA MET A 72 -14.80 -2.99 4.85
C MET A 72 -16.30 -3.05 4.60
N ARG A 73 -17.02 -2.06 5.14
CA ARG A 73 -18.46 -1.84 4.92
C ARG A 73 -18.65 -0.52 4.21
N ASP A 74 -19.74 -0.41 3.46
CA ASP A 74 -20.15 0.83 2.78
C ASP A 74 -19.00 1.52 2.04
N ILE A 75 -18.22 0.74 1.28
CA ILE A 75 -17.01 1.23 0.59
C ILE A 75 -17.36 2.42 -0.32
N GLY A 76 -18.61 2.56 -0.72
CA GLY A 76 -19.18 3.74 -1.36
C GLY A 76 -18.67 3.90 -2.76
N GLY A 77 -18.71 3.37 -3.75
CA GLY A 77 -18.39 3.58 -5.16
C GLY A 77 -17.00 4.18 -5.43
N PHE A 78 -16.77 4.37 -6.69
CA PHE A 78 -15.55 4.84 -7.35
C PHE A 78 -15.37 6.35 -7.14
N ASP A 79 -15.17 6.78 -5.91
CA ASP A 79 -15.03 8.20 -5.58
C ASP A 79 -13.72 8.46 -4.83
N GLU A 80 -12.80 9.13 -5.51
CA GLU A 80 -11.50 9.53 -4.98
C GLU A 80 -11.62 10.35 -3.68
N ARG A 81 -12.58 11.28 -3.63
CA ARG A 81 -12.80 12.12 -2.43
C ARG A 81 -13.24 11.29 -1.24
N ARG A 82 -14.09 10.28 -1.46
CA ARG A 82 -14.52 9.36 -0.40
C ARG A 82 -13.37 8.50 0.12
N LEU A 83 -12.51 8.03 -0.76
CA LEU A 83 -11.31 7.26 -0.36
C LEU A 83 -10.35 8.15 0.46
N LEU A 84 -10.09 9.36 0.00
CA LEU A 84 -9.25 10.32 0.72
C LEU A 84 -9.89 10.76 2.05
N ALA A 85 -11.22 10.90 2.11
CA ALA A 85 -11.92 11.18 3.37
C ALA A 85 -11.73 10.06 4.40
N ARG A 86 -11.69 8.78 3.98
CA ARG A 86 -11.38 7.66 4.88
C ARG A 86 -9.92 7.70 5.37
N VAL A 87 -8.98 8.05 4.48
CA VAL A 87 -7.58 8.26 4.88
C VAL A 87 -7.49 9.41 5.90
N ALA A 88 -8.14 10.54 5.64
CA ALA A 88 -8.18 11.69 6.55
C ALA A 88 -8.81 11.33 7.90
N HIS A 89 -9.92 10.57 7.90
CA HIS A 89 -10.55 10.08 9.11
C HIS A 89 -9.61 9.20 9.95
N ALA A 90 -8.85 8.31 9.29
CA ALA A 90 -7.84 7.51 9.98
C ALA A 90 -6.70 8.37 10.57
N LEU A 91 -6.27 9.42 9.86
CA LEU A 91 -5.29 10.37 10.37
C LEU A 91 -5.82 11.14 11.58
N ASP A 92 -7.07 11.61 11.54
CA ASP A 92 -7.70 12.28 12.70
C ASP A 92 -7.81 11.33 13.90
N ALA A 93 -8.21 10.08 13.68
CA ALA A 93 -8.25 9.07 14.72
C ALA A 93 -6.86 8.77 15.32
N SER A 94 -5.78 9.04 14.58
CA SER A 94 -4.40 8.80 15.04
C SER A 94 -3.83 9.93 15.92
N ARG A 95 -4.55 11.02 16.13
CA ARG A 95 -4.07 12.13 16.95
C ARG A 95 -3.79 11.68 18.38
N GLY A 96 -2.65 12.10 18.91
CA GLY A 96 -2.22 11.77 20.27
C GLY A 96 -1.76 10.32 20.47
N MET A 97 -1.65 9.51 19.41
CA MET A 97 -1.09 8.17 19.51
C MET A 97 0.39 8.20 19.80
N GLY A 98 0.83 7.37 20.74
CA GLY A 98 2.24 7.12 21.05
C GLY A 98 2.92 6.21 20.00
N LYS A 99 4.17 5.87 20.25
CA LYS A 99 4.97 5.03 19.38
C LYS A 99 4.42 3.59 19.32
N GLU A 100 4.31 3.05 18.12
CA GLU A 100 3.86 1.66 17.86
C GLU A 100 2.45 1.34 18.41
N GLU A 101 1.61 2.35 18.58
CA GLU A 101 0.19 2.14 18.92
C GLU A 101 -0.62 1.75 17.69
N THR A 102 -1.71 0.99 17.94
CA THR A 102 -2.70 0.61 16.94
C THR A 102 -4.09 1.04 17.40
N ARG A 103 -4.87 1.58 16.49
CA ARG A 103 -6.26 1.98 16.74
C ARG A 103 -7.17 1.54 15.61
N ALA A 104 -8.30 0.91 15.96
CA ALA A 104 -9.38 0.66 15.02
C ALA A 104 -10.08 1.98 14.69
N VAL A 105 -10.35 2.22 13.41
CA VAL A 105 -11.00 3.44 12.92
C VAL A 105 -12.44 3.14 12.53
N GLU A 106 -12.61 2.19 11.65
CA GLU A 106 -13.90 1.68 11.19
C GLU A 106 -13.74 0.22 10.72
N ALA A 107 -14.84 -0.42 10.30
CA ALA A 107 -14.79 -1.79 9.82
C ALA A 107 -13.78 -1.95 8.65
N GLY A 108 -12.78 -2.78 8.84
CA GLY A 108 -11.72 -3.02 7.86
C GLY A 108 -10.66 -1.92 7.75
N VAL A 109 -10.70 -0.88 8.60
CA VAL A 109 -9.70 0.19 8.60
C VAL A 109 -9.08 0.35 9.98
N THR A 110 -7.76 0.28 10.05
CA THR A 110 -6.97 0.55 11.26
C THR A 110 -5.85 1.54 10.97
N VAL A 111 -5.43 2.28 12.00
CA VAL A 111 -4.26 3.17 11.92
C VAL A 111 -3.24 2.77 12.97
N GLN A 112 -1.98 2.86 12.61
CA GLN A 112 -0.83 2.53 13.46
C GLN A 112 0.22 3.62 13.36
N THR A 113 0.91 3.90 14.46
CA THR A 113 2.13 4.73 14.48
C THR A 113 3.35 3.85 14.23
N LEU A 114 3.43 3.33 13.01
CA LEU A 114 4.42 2.33 12.60
C LEU A 114 5.21 2.83 11.40
N SER A 115 6.55 2.68 11.42
CA SER A 115 7.37 3.02 10.26
C SER A 115 7.30 1.93 9.18
N PHE A 116 7.68 2.30 7.96
CA PHE A 116 7.72 1.36 6.84
C PHE A 116 8.61 0.15 7.15
N GLU A 117 9.80 0.38 7.71
CA GLU A 117 10.75 -0.69 8.02
C GLU A 117 10.20 -1.67 9.07
N ARG A 118 9.52 -1.15 10.11
CA ARG A 118 8.88 -1.99 11.13
C ARG A 118 7.69 -2.77 10.58
N LEU A 119 6.86 -2.13 9.75
CA LEU A 119 5.77 -2.82 9.07
C LEU A 119 6.30 -3.98 8.21
N VAL A 120 7.30 -3.72 7.36
CA VAL A 120 7.87 -4.77 6.49
C VAL A 120 8.50 -5.89 7.32
N GLN A 121 9.16 -5.58 8.43
CA GLN A 121 9.69 -6.58 9.36
C GLN A 121 8.58 -7.47 9.93
N GLN A 122 7.43 -6.90 10.31
CA GLN A 122 6.29 -7.70 10.80
C GLN A 122 5.72 -8.58 9.68
N LEU A 123 5.52 -8.01 8.49
CA LEU A 123 4.96 -8.74 7.35
C LEU A 123 5.89 -9.85 6.84
N SER A 124 7.21 -9.69 6.96
CA SER A 124 8.18 -10.69 6.50
C SER A 124 8.09 -12.04 7.20
N ALA A 125 7.44 -12.11 8.37
CA ALA A 125 7.24 -13.37 9.10
C ALA A 125 6.27 -14.32 8.38
N ASP A 126 5.23 -13.77 7.72
CA ASP A 126 4.11 -14.56 7.19
C ASP A 126 3.87 -14.33 5.68
N HIS A 127 4.61 -13.40 5.07
CA HIS A 127 4.40 -12.99 3.69
C HIS A 127 5.69 -13.08 2.86
N PRO A 128 5.68 -13.73 1.68
CA PRO A 128 6.74 -13.53 0.70
C PRO A 128 6.71 -12.07 0.20
N LEU A 129 7.85 -11.39 0.32
CA LEU A 129 7.99 -9.97 -0.01
C LEU A 129 8.50 -9.77 -1.43
N PHE A 130 7.88 -8.87 -2.17
CA PHE A 130 8.27 -8.48 -3.53
C PHE A 130 8.47 -6.96 -3.61
N LEU A 131 9.69 -6.54 -3.93
CA LEU A 131 10.04 -5.14 -4.14
C LEU A 131 9.97 -4.82 -5.63
N MET A 132 9.19 -3.79 -5.99
CA MET A 132 9.13 -3.33 -7.37
C MET A 132 10.43 -2.65 -7.77
N ASP A 133 11.12 -3.21 -8.76
CA ASP A 133 12.37 -2.70 -9.31
C ASP A 133 12.46 -3.03 -10.80
N ARG A 134 12.75 -2.03 -11.66
CA ARG A 134 12.89 -2.24 -13.11
C ARG A 134 13.96 -3.26 -13.50
N LYS A 135 14.95 -3.47 -12.64
CA LYS A 135 16.03 -4.45 -12.81
C LYS A 135 15.74 -5.79 -12.13
N GLY A 136 14.54 -5.97 -11.55
CA GLY A 136 14.10 -7.21 -10.95
C GLY A 136 13.82 -8.31 -11.97
N ALA A 137 13.57 -9.50 -11.49
CA ALA A 137 13.12 -10.60 -12.35
C ALA A 137 11.71 -10.32 -12.92
N PRO A 138 11.40 -10.72 -14.16
CA PRO A 138 10.09 -10.48 -14.75
C PRO A 138 8.96 -11.05 -13.88
N ILE A 139 7.87 -10.31 -13.72
CA ILE A 139 6.75 -10.71 -12.86
C ILE A 139 6.15 -12.07 -13.25
N HIS A 140 6.03 -12.34 -14.54
CA HIS A 140 5.48 -13.59 -15.05
C HIS A 140 6.38 -14.82 -14.85
N ALA A 141 7.65 -14.61 -14.47
CA ALA A 141 8.59 -15.68 -14.14
C ALA A 141 8.63 -15.99 -12.63
N GLN A 142 7.76 -15.34 -11.83
CA GLN A 142 7.72 -15.52 -10.38
C GLN A 142 6.61 -16.48 -9.96
N ALA A 143 6.93 -17.35 -9.00
CA ALA A 143 5.93 -18.01 -8.17
C ALA A 143 5.69 -17.15 -6.93
N PHE A 144 4.45 -16.73 -6.71
CA PHE A 144 4.13 -15.80 -5.62
C PHE A 144 3.83 -16.50 -4.30
N GLY A 145 3.44 -17.78 -4.33
CA GLY A 145 3.03 -18.50 -3.13
C GLY A 145 1.75 -17.94 -2.49
N ALA A 146 1.46 -18.38 -1.29
CA ALA A 146 0.34 -17.86 -0.53
C ALA A 146 0.65 -16.48 0.06
N ASN A 147 -0.34 -15.59 0.11
CA ASN A 147 -0.27 -14.28 0.76
C ASN A 147 0.88 -13.36 0.30
N PRO A 148 1.12 -13.15 -1.01
CA PRO A 148 2.21 -12.30 -1.49
C PRO A 148 2.02 -10.84 -1.03
N CYS A 149 3.14 -10.20 -0.68
CA CYS A 149 3.20 -8.81 -0.26
C CYS A 149 4.09 -8.00 -1.22
N PHE A 150 3.53 -6.94 -1.82
CA PHE A 150 4.17 -6.10 -2.82
C PHE A 150 4.51 -4.73 -2.22
N LEU A 151 5.80 -4.37 -2.26
CA LEU A 151 6.33 -3.13 -1.74
C LEU A 151 6.43 -2.10 -2.87
N LEU A 152 5.64 -1.05 -2.77
CA LEU A 152 5.51 0.04 -3.74
C LEU A 152 5.98 1.36 -3.12
N THR A 153 6.27 2.33 -3.97
CA THR A 153 6.54 3.71 -3.54
C THR A 153 5.60 4.69 -4.26
N ASP A 154 5.43 5.87 -3.68
CA ASP A 154 4.86 7.02 -4.36
C ASP A 154 5.80 7.51 -5.48
N HIS A 155 5.71 8.77 -5.90
CA HIS A 155 6.60 9.36 -6.89
C HIS A 155 8.07 9.51 -6.41
N ILE A 156 8.33 9.28 -5.12
CA ILE A 156 9.69 9.30 -4.56
C ILE A 156 10.23 7.86 -4.50
N PRO A 157 11.28 7.53 -5.26
CA PRO A 157 11.82 6.17 -5.32
C PRO A 157 12.27 5.63 -3.96
N MET A 158 12.27 4.31 -3.81
CA MET A 158 12.80 3.63 -2.64
C MET A 158 14.25 4.08 -2.38
N PRO A 159 14.58 4.54 -1.17
CA PRO A 159 15.95 4.93 -0.84
C PRO A 159 16.92 3.78 -1.07
N LYS A 160 18.01 4.02 -1.80
CA LYS A 160 19.01 2.97 -2.10
C LYS A 160 19.53 2.30 -0.82
N LYS A 161 19.68 3.06 0.26
CA LYS A 161 20.15 2.54 1.56
C LYS A 161 19.14 1.61 2.25
N ALA A 162 17.86 1.67 1.91
CA ALA A 162 16.83 0.79 2.47
C ALA A 162 16.81 -0.60 1.79
N ILE A 163 17.20 -0.67 0.52
CA ILE A 163 17.12 -1.89 -0.29
C ILE A 163 17.84 -3.09 0.34
N PRO A 164 19.11 -2.98 0.79
CA PRO A 164 19.78 -4.12 1.42
C PRO A 164 19.08 -4.64 2.69
N GLY A 165 18.41 -3.75 3.42
CA GLY A 165 17.59 -4.12 4.59
C GLY A 165 16.38 -4.96 4.18
N LEU A 166 15.67 -4.53 3.12
CA LEU A 166 14.53 -5.26 2.57
C LEU A 166 14.93 -6.64 2.03
N GLU A 167 16.05 -6.72 1.32
CA GLU A 167 16.60 -7.99 0.80
C GLU A 167 16.96 -8.95 1.93
N ARG A 168 17.54 -8.47 3.04
CA ARG A 168 17.81 -9.30 4.24
C ARG A 168 16.53 -9.81 4.90
N MET A 169 15.41 -9.09 4.77
CA MET A 169 14.09 -9.55 5.20
C MET A 169 13.40 -10.47 4.18
N GLY A 170 14.11 -10.89 3.13
CA GLY A 170 13.63 -11.82 2.13
C GLY A 170 12.92 -11.18 0.93
N ALA A 171 12.94 -9.85 0.79
CA ALA A 171 12.29 -9.19 -0.35
C ALA A 171 13.02 -9.53 -1.67
N LYS A 172 12.26 -10.05 -2.64
CA LYS A 172 12.72 -10.33 -3.99
C LYS A 172 12.40 -9.15 -4.90
N LYS A 173 13.35 -8.73 -5.72
CA LYS A 173 13.10 -7.70 -6.74
C LYS A 173 12.34 -8.30 -7.92
N ILE A 174 11.23 -7.69 -8.28
CA ILE A 174 10.44 -8.06 -9.47
C ILE A 174 10.20 -6.85 -10.37
N SER A 175 10.07 -7.11 -11.67
CA SER A 175 9.91 -6.10 -12.70
C SER A 175 8.61 -6.28 -13.47
N LEU A 176 7.92 -5.17 -13.73
CA LEU A 176 6.78 -5.06 -14.64
C LEU A 176 7.18 -4.57 -16.03
N GLY A 177 8.48 -4.52 -16.31
CA GLY A 177 9.04 -4.03 -17.56
C GLY A 177 9.91 -2.80 -17.37
N PRO A 178 10.44 -2.22 -18.47
CA PRO A 178 11.44 -1.16 -18.42
C PRO A 178 10.86 0.22 -18.10
N THR A 179 9.56 0.41 -18.30
CA THR A 179 8.89 1.71 -18.10
C THR A 179 8.66 1.97 -16.61
N MET A 180 8.90 3.20 -16.18
CA MET A 180 8.53 3.65 -14.84
C MET A 180 7.02 3.85 -14.78
N LEU A 181 6.36 3.12 -13.90
CA LEU A 181 4.91 3.15 -13.71
C LEU A 181 4.55 3.80 -12.38
N PHE A 182 3.37 4.40 -12.31
CA PHE A 182 2.78 4.79 -11.04
C PHE A 182 2.42 3.57 -10.19
N ALA A 183 2.39 3.71 -8.87
CA ALA A 183 2.02 2.63 -7.95
C ALA A 183 0.67 1.99 -8.32
N SER A 184 -0.33 2.80 -8.67
CA SER A 184 -1.65 2.33 -9.09
C SER A 184 -1.62 1.47 -10.35
N GLN A 185 -0.78 1.81 -11.33
CA GLN A 185 -0.57 0.99 -12.54
C GLN A 185 0.14 -0.32 -12.21
N CYS A 186 1.14 -0.26 -11.31
CA CYS A 186 1.79 -1.48 -10.80
C CYS A 186 0.77 -2.42 -10.16
N VAL A 187 -0.12 -1.91 -9.32
CA VAL A 187 -1.19 -2.69 -8.69
C VAL A 187 -2.05 -3.41 -9.71
N VAL A 188 -2.49 -2.73 -10.77
CA VAL A 188 -3.31 -3.34 -11.85
C VAL A 188 -2.57 -4.48 -12.53
N LEU A 189 -1.30 -4.29 -12.89
CA LEU A 189 -0.50 -5.33 -13.55
C LEU A 189 -0.19 -6.51 -12.63
N ILE A 190 0.04 -6.25 -11.33
CA ILE A 190 0.21 -7.30 -10.33
C ILE A 190 -1.08 -8.12 -10.18
N HIS A 191 -2.23 -7.45 -10.10
CA HIS A 191 -3.52 -8.16 -10.08
C HIS A 191 -3.69 -9.02 -11.33
N HIS A 192 -3.42 -8.45 -12.50
CA HIS A 192 -3.49 -9.20 -13.75
C HIS A 192 -2.61 -10.47 -13.72
N ALA A 193 -1.37 -10.35 -13.25
CA ALA A 193 -0.46 -11.48 -13.14
C ALA A 193 -0.97 -12.54 -12.16
N LEU A 194 -1.51 -12.13 -11.00
CA LEU A 194 -2.05 -13.04 -9.99
C LEU A 194 -3.37 -13.70 -10.38
N ASP A 195 -4.14 -13.06 -11.26
CA ASP A 195 -5.42 -13.58 -11.77
C ASP A 195 -5.24 -14.58 -12.91
N GLN A 196 -4.01 -14.77 -13.44
CA GLN A 196 -3.76 -15.76 -14.50
C GLN A 196 -3.89 -17.20 -13.96
N PRO A 197 -4.46 -18.14 -14.76
CA PRO A 197 -4.53 -19.54 -14.39
C PRO A 197 -3.12 -20.11 -14.08
N GLY A 198 -2.98 -20.83 -12.97
CA GLY A 198 -1.71 -21.44 -12.54
C GLY A 198 -0.87 -20.64 -11.57
N GLN A 199 -1.20 -19.37 -11.31
CA GLN A 199 -0.50 -18.57 -10.30
C GLN A 199 -1.11 -18.66 -8.89
N ALA A 200 -2.35 -19.12 -8.78
CA ALA A 200 -3.08 -19.23 -7.50
C ALA A 200 -2.88 -20.57 -6.78
N ALA A 201 -2.09 -21.48 -7.30
CA ALA A 201 -2.00 -22.89 -6.86
C ALA A 201 -0.55 -23.43 -6.82
N LEU A 202 0.35 -22.76 -6.12
CA LEU A 202 1.62 -23.38 -5.69
C LEU A 202 1.90 -23.04 -4.23
#